data_ad543f8f44bdb4a80fde4e1a799e22c5
#
_entry.id   ad543f8f44bdb4a80fde4e1a799e22c5
#
_cell.length_a   1.000
_cell.length_b   1.000
_cell.length_c   1.000
_cell.angle_alpha   90.00
_cell.angle_beta   90.00
_cell.angle_gamma   90.00
#
_symmetry.space_group_name_H-M   'P 1'
#
loop_
_entity.id
_entity.type
_entity.pdbx_description
1 polymer ?
#
loop_
_entity_poly.entity_id
_entity_poly.type
_entity_poly.pdbx_seq_one_letter_code
_entity_poly.pdbx_strand_id
1 'polypeptide(L)'
;MLNDFLRLTFKGIRYRPLRSWLTVIGIIIGIMLVVIILSLSGGLKNIVNKQLQMFGSDLLMILPGEESNIILGFVGGQKFNYADITDLGRIPGVKVAAPFDVGTLNAEVKGEKKAVFVHSSRWDVLRPIFEESMGVALSDGAWPKAEDSNEIMLGYLAANTLFKTKVRAGDEIIIQSKRLRVAGVFQTMGNRDDDNSFYMSWDLFHLISGVKPGAMTAIVRVEQGYSADLVARMVRFELQKQKEVEEFTILTPVKTTAIVGNIIGVVELVLVIIALVSLLVGAVGIMNTM
;
A
#
# COMPACT_ATOMS: atom_id res chain seq x y z
N MET A 1 45.66 19.33 -34.46
CA MET A 1 45.04 18.00 -34.61
C MET A 1 43.66 17.88 -33.90
N LEU A 2 43.50 18.14 -32.63
CA LEU A 2 42.19 18.02 -31.96
C LEU A 2 41.17 19.06 -32.50
N ASN A 3 41.57 20.30 -32.69
CA ASN A 3 40.76 21.37 -33.27
C ASN A 3 40.32 21.11 -34.72
N ASP A 4 41.16 20.46 -35.51
CA ASP A 4 40.84 20.14 -36.90
C ASP A 4 39.85 18.97 -36.97
N PHE A 5 40.00 17.99 -36.07
CA PHE A 5 39.03 16.90 -35.90
C PHE A 5 37.65 17.43 -35.49
N LEU A 6 37.57 18.33 -34.52
CA LEU A 6 36.31 18.95 -34.08
C LEU A 6 35.67 19.77 -35.23
N ARG A 7 36.48 20.51 -35.99
CA ARG A 7 35.99 21.29 -37.15
C ARG A 7 35.44 20.37 -38.26
N LEU A 8 36.09 19.26 -38.56
CA LEU A 8 35.62 18.30 -39.56
C LEU A 8 34.33 17.62 -39.10
N THR A 9 34.23 17.24 -37.82
CA THR A 9 33.00 16.66 -37.24
C THR A 9 31.82 17.62 -37.28
N PHE A 10 32.02 18.88 -36.90
CA PHE A 10 30.98 19.94 -37.01
C PHE A 10 30.56 20.20 -38.46
N LYS A 11 31.48 20.13 -39.38
CA LYS A 11 31.19 20.33 -40.82
C LYS A 11 30.35 19.16 -41.37
N GLY A 12 30.62 17.92 -40.95
CA GLY A 12 29.86 16.73 -41.31
C GLY A 12 28.40 16.78 -40.82
N ILE A 13 28.18 17.27 -39.59
CA ILE A 13 26.84 17.45 -39.00
C ILE A 13 26.00 18.44 -39.81
N ARG A 14 26.64 19.47 -40.38
CA ARG A 14 25.97 20.54 -41.13
C ARG A 14 25.55 20.15 -42.56
N TYR A 15 26.19 19.14 -43.13
CA TYR A 15 25.88 18.70 -44.52
C TYR A 15 24.65 17.80 -44.63
N ARG A 16 24.24 17.09 -43.53
CA ARG A 16 23.01 16.26 -43.47
C ARG A 16 22.32 16.46 -42.13
N PRO A 17 21.72 17.62 -41.87
CA PRO A 17 21.30 18.03 -40.54
C PRO A 17 20.22 17.11 -39.95
N LEU A 18 19.22 16.70 -40.72
CA LEU A 18 18.09 15.86 -40.23
C LEU A 18 18.56 14.51 -39.68
N ARG A 19 19.52 13.83 -40.35
CA ARG A 19 19.99 12.52 -39.94
C ARG A 19 20.89 12.61 -38.69
N SER A 20 21.81 13.60 -38.69
CA SER A 20 22.71 13.82 -37.54
C SER A 20 21.92 14.21 -36.28
N TRP A 21 20.90 15.07 -36.41
CA TRP A 21 20.05 15.45 -35.31
C TRP A 21 19.24 14.25 -34.76
N LEU A 22 18.63 13.43 -35.63
CA LEU A 22 17.89 12.25 -35.24
C LEU A 22 18.79 11.25 -34.43
N THR A 23 20.02 11.07 -34.88
CA THR A 23 20.97 10.19 -34.22
C THR A 23 21.38 10.70 -32.83
N VAL A 24 21.73 12.00 -32.74
CA VAL A 24 22.11 12.66 -31.49
C VAL A 24 20.93 12.63 -30.50
N ILE A 25 19.74 12.96 -30.97
CA ILE A 25 18.51 12.88 -30.14
C ILE A 25 18.25 11.44 -29.65
N GLY A 26 18.43 10.42 -30.50
CA GLY A 26 18.27 9.03 -30.12
C GLY A 26 19.21 8.61 -28.99
N ILE A 27 20.47 9.03 -29.06
CA ILE A 27 21.48 8.75 -28.00
C ILE A 27 21.12 9.51 -26.71
N ILE A 28 20.78 10.80 -26.83
CA ILE A 28 20.41 11.60 -25.66
C ILE A 28 19.19 11.00 -24.96
N ILE A 29 18.16 10.62 -25.71
CA ILE A 29 16.95 9.97 -25.16
C ILE A 29 17.33 8.64 -24.51
N GLY A 30 18.16 7.82 -25.14
CA GLY A 30 18.60 6.54 -24.57
C GLY A 30 19.33 6.71 -23.23
N ILE A 31 20.28 7.63 -23.15
CA ILE A 31 21.02 7.90 -21.91
C ILE A 31 20.10 8.52 -20.85
N MET A 32 19.27 9.47 -21.25
CA MET A 32 18.29 10.12 -20.34
C MET A 32 17.36 9.08 -19.74
N LEU A 33 16.82 8.17 -20.54
CA LEU A 33 15.96 7.08 -20.05
C LEU A 33 16.67 6.22 -19.02
N VAL A 34 17.91 5.80 -19.27
CA VAL A 34 18.68 4.99 -18.30
C VAL A 34 18.86 5.74 -16.98
N VAL A 35 19.21 7.01 -17.01
CA VAL A 35 19.40 7.83 -15.80
C VAL A 35 18.07 7.98 -15.03
N ILE A 36 16.98 8.27 -15.73
CA ILE A 36 15.65 8.40 -15.12
C ILE A 36 15.25 7.09 -14.46
N ILE A 37 15.44 5.96 -15.13
CA ILE A 37 15.09 4.63 -14.62
C ILE A 37 15.84 4.32 -13.32
N LEU A 38 17.17 4.49 -13.32
CA LEU A 38 17.99 4.22 -12.14
C LEU A 38 17.61 5.14 -10.97
N SER A 39 17.33 6.41 -11.24
CA SER A 39 16.92 7.37 -10.22
C SER A 39 15.53 7.04 -9.66
N LEU A 40 14.57 6.72 -10.52
CA LEU A 40 13.20 6.38 -10.15
C LEU A 40 13.14 5.08 -9.34
N SER A 41 13.89 4.08 -9.76
CA SER A 41 13.97 2.78 -9.09
C SER A 41 14.52 2.90 -7.67
N GLY A 42 15.62 3.63 -7.48
CA GLY A 42 16.18 3.89 -6.16
C GLY A 42 15.20 4.66 -5.25
N GLY A 43 14.52 5.67 -5.81
CA GLY A 43 13.50 6.44 -5.11
C GLY A 43 12.31 5.57 -4.68
N LEU A 44 11.81 4.73 -5.58
CA LEU A 44 10.66 3.87 -5.32
C LEU A 44 10.98 2.80 -4.25
N LYS A 45 12.16 2.15 -4.33
CA LYS A 45 12.63 1.22 -3.28
C LYS A 45 12.68 1.88 -1.91
N ASN A 46 13.16 3.12 -1.82
CA ASN A 46 13.22 3.86 -0.57
C ASN A 46 11.83 4.22 -0.02
N ILE A 47 10.90 4.63 -0.89
CA ILE A 47 9.51 4.93 -0.49
C ILE A 47 8.85 3.67 0.06
N VAL A 48 8.95 2.55 -0.66
CA VAL A 48 8.38 1.27 -0.24
C VAL A 48 8.98 0.80 1.08
N ASN A 49 10.31 0.86 1.23
CA ASN A 49 10.95 0.47 2.48
C ASN A 49 10.50 1.35 3.66
N LYS A 50 10.36 2.66 3.46
CA LYS A 50 9.80 3.55 4.47
C LYS A 50 8.37 3.19 4.82
N GLN A 51 7.53 2.94 3.82
CA GLN A 51 6.14 2.55 4.03
C GLN A 51 6.04 1.24 4.83
N LEU A 52 6.85 0.24 4.49
CA LEU A 52 6.90 -1.03 5.22
C LEU A 52 7.43 -0.88 6.65
N GLN A 53 8.40 0.00 6.87
CA GLN A 53 8.89 0.32 8.22
C GLN A 53 7.83 1.00 9.08
N MET A 54 6.94 1.81 8.49
CA MET A 54 5.82 2.43 9.20
C MET A 54 4.81 1.39 9.72
N PHE A 55 4.57 0.31 8.98
CA PHE A 55 3.71 -0.78 9.46
C PHE A 55 4.35 -1.61 10.59
N GLY A 56 5.64 -1.44 10.85
CA GLY A 56 6.39 -2.20 11.85
C GLY A 56 6.93 -3.53 11.31
N SER A 57 8.01 -4.00 11.91
CA SER A 57 8.62 -5.29 11.55
C SER A 57 7.91 -6.49 12.19
N ASP A 58 6.90 -6.23 13.00
CA ASP A 58 6.16 -7.19 13.82
C ASP A 58 4.74 -7.50 13.30
N LEU A 59 4.36 -6.95 12.12
CA LEU A 59 3.05 -7.21 11.54
C LEU A 59 3.11 -8.25 10.43
N LEU A 60 2.19 -9.22 10.53
CA LEU A 60 1.88 -10.17 9.46
C LEU A 60 0.47 -9.86 8.95
N MET A 61 0.29 -9.92 7.65
CA MET A 61 -1.04 -9.88 7.03
C MET A 61 -1.36 -11.24 6.42
N ILE A 62 -2.55 -11.75 6.72
CA ILE A 62 -3.07 -12.99 6.14
C ILE A 62 -4.13 -12.60 5.13
N LEU A 63 -3.88 -12.94 3.88
CA LEU A 63 -4.74 -12.61 2.75
C LEU A 63 -5.33 -13.88 2.16
N PRO A 64 -6.59 -13.87 1.69
CA PRO A 64 -7.15 -14.99 0.96
C PRO A 64 -6.45 -15.15 -0.40
N GLY A 65 -6.35 -16.40 -0.87
CA GLY A 65 -5.79 -16.73 -2.18
C GLY A 65 -4.28 -17.01 -2.17
N GLU A 66 -3.82 -17.59 -3.26
CA GLU A 66 -2.41 -17.90 -3.47
C GLU A 66 -1.57 -16.65 -3.69
N GLU A 67 -0.28 -16.77 -3.41
CA GLU A 67 0.70 -15.69 -3.59
C GLU A 67 0.79 -15.17 -5.04
N SER A 68 0.55 -16.06 -5.99
CA SER A 68 0.51 -15.71 -7.42
C SER A 68 -0.75 -14.94 -7.84
N ASN A 69 -1.83 -15.02 -7.06
CA ASN A 69 -3.16 -14.51 -7.39
C ASN A 69 -3.88 -13.84 -6.20
N ILE A 70 -3.17 -13.05 -5.41
CA ILE A 70 -3.73 -12.34 -4.25
C ILE A 70 -4.97 -11.52 -4.64
N ILE A 71 -4.97 -10.90 -5.84
CA ILE A 71 -6.10 -10.11 -6.34
C ILE A 71 -7.35 -10.97 -6.53
N LEU A 72 -7.20 -12.19 -7.04
CA LEU A 72 -8.33 -13.12 -7.21
C LEU A 72 -8.90 -13.58 -5.87
N GLY A 73 -8.06 -13.73 -4.84
CA GLY A 73 -8.51 -14.03 -3.48
C GLY A 73 -9.43 -12.95 -2.92
N PHE A 74 -9.11 -11.67 -3.14
CA PHE A 74 -9.97 -10.55 -2.76
C PHE A 74 -11.28 -10.53 -3.56
N VAL A 75 -11.23 -10.80 -4.86
CA VAL A 75 -12.41 -10.79 -5.74
C VAL A 75 -13.25 -12.06 -5.55
N GLY A 76 -12.63 -13.19 -5.23
CA GLY A 76 -13.28 -14.50 -5.06
C GLY A 76 -14.15 -14.60 -3.81
N GLY A 77 -14.08 -13.62 -2.93
CA GLY A 77 -14.96 -13.54 -1.77
C GLY A 77 -14.70 -14.60 -0.69
N GLN A 78 -13.55 -15.27 -0.73
CA GLN A 78 -13.11 -16.14 0.39
C GLN A 78 -12.94 -15.29 1.64
N LYS A 79 -13.46 -15.80 2.74
CA LYS A 79 -13.39 -15.13 4.03
C LYS A 79 -12.89 -16.07 5.10
N PHE A 80 -12.09 -15.52 5.99
CA PHE A 80 -11.67 -16.21 7.20
C PHE A 80 -12.79 -16.17 8.24
N ASN A 81 -13.00 -17.29 8.93
CA ASN A 81 -13.90 -17.29 10.06
C ASN A 81 -13.29 -16.48 11.22
N TYR A 82 -14.10 -15.69 11.90
CA TYR A 82 -13.65 -14.88 13.04
C TYR A 82 -12.99 -15.72 14.15
N ALA A 83 -13.57 -16.88 14.44
CA ALA A 83 -13.03 -17.79 15.46
C ALA A 83 -11.61 -18.26 15.11
N ASP A 84 -11.40 -18.58 13.83
CA ASP A 84 -10.11 -19.08 13.36
C ASP A 84 -9.01 -18.04 13.50
N ILE A 85 -9.35 -16.76 13.23
CA ILE A 85 -8.40 -15.67 13.42
C ILE A 85 -8.09 -15.46 14.90
N THR A 86 -9.10 -15.48 15.76
CA THR A 86 -8.89 -15.28 17.20
C THR A 86 -8.09 -16.40 17.83
N ASP A 87 -8.24 -17.62 17.35
CA ASP A 87 -7.47 -18.79 17.81
C ASP A 87 -5.98 -18.69 17.47
N LEU A 88 -5.60 -17.93 16.43
CA LEU A 88 -4.19 -17.63 16.14
C LEU A 88 -3.51 -16.90 17.31
N GLY A 89 -4.26 -16.18 18.14
CA GLY A 89 -3.73 -15.53 19.33
C GLY A 89 -3.18 -16.51 20.40
N ARG A 90 -3.43 -17.81 20.26
CA ARG A 90 -2.88 -18.86 21.15
C ARG A 90 -1.52 -19.39 20.70
N ILE A 91 -1.07 -19.01 19.51
CA ILE A 91 0.22 -19.45 18.96
C ILE A 91 1.35 -18.73 19.69
N PRO A 92 2.39 -19.46 20.15
CA PRO A 92 3.56 -18.84 20.77
C PRO A 92 4.19 -17.77 19.85
N GLY A 93 4.45 -16.58 20.40
CA GLY A 93 4.99 -15.46 19.65
C GLY A 93 3.95 -14.61 18.91
N VAL A 94 2.66 -14.95 19.00
CA VAL A 94 1.57 -14.07 18.56
C VAL A 94 1.14 -13.20 19.75
N LYS A 95 1.33 -11.89 19.63
CA LYS A 95 0.87 -10.90 20.62
C LYS A 95 -0.64 -10.69 20.53
N VAL A 96 -1.16 -10.60 19.30
CA VAL A 96 -2.57 -10.45 19.00
C VAL A 96 -2.85 -10.84 17.55
N ALA A 97 -4.03 -11.41 17.31
CA ALA A 97 -4.56 -11.65 15.97
C ALA A 97 -5.96 -11.07 15.90
N ALA A 98 -6.28 -10.38 14.80
CA ALA A 98 -7.58 -9.76 14.60
C ALA A 98 -7.98 -9.75 13.13
N PRO A 99 -9.29 -9.76 12.85
CA PRO A 99 -9.80 -9.53 11.52
C PRO A 99 -9.48 -8.10 11.08
N PHE A 100 -9.27 -7.93 9.79
CA PHE A 100 -9.09 -6.63 9.17
C PHE A 100 -9.85 -6.60 7.86
N ASP A 101 -10.82 -5.70 7.77
CA ASP A 101 -11.61 -5.53 6.57
C ASP A 101 -11.50 -4.10 6.05
N VAL A 102 -11.66 -3.98 4.75
CA VAL A 102 -11.74 -2.69 4.08
C VAL A 102 -13.00 -2.63 3.23
N GLY A 103 -13.53 -1.46 3.04
CA GLY A 103 -14.71 -1.30 2.20
C GLY A 103 -15.01 0.15 1.90
N THR A 104 -15.98 0.35 1.02
CA THR A 104 -16.49 1.69 0.69
C THR A 104 -17.91 1.82 1.20
N LEU A 105 -18.16 2.84 2.00
CA LEU A 105 -19.47 3.17 2.55
C LEU A 105 -19.88 4.59 2.15
N ASN A 106 -21.18 4.87 2.20
CA ASN A 106 -21.68 6.22 1.97
C ASN A 106 -21.78 6.98 3.29
N ALA A 107 -21.02 8.05 3.41
CA ALA A 107 -21.06 8.97 4.55
C ALA A 107 -21.75 10.27 4.18
N GLU A 108 -22.51 10.83 5.11
CA GLU A 108 -23.22 12.11 4.97
C GLU A 108 -22.86 13.05 6.13
N VAL A 109 -22.37 14.22 5.79
CA VAL A 109 -22.05 15.31 6.73
C VAL A 109 -22.83 16.54 6.31
N LYS A 110 -23.75 17.01 7.16
CA LYS A 110 -24.59 18.20 6.90
C LYS A 110 -25.27 18.19 5.53
N GLY A 111 -25.76 17.02 5.10
CA GLY A 111 -26.44 16.85 3.81
C GLY A 111 -25.53 16.57 2.62
N GLU A 112 -24.20 16.70 2.78
CA GLU A 112 -23.24 16.35 1.73
C GLU A 112 -22.93 14.86 1.81
N LYS A 113 -23.22 14.09 0.75
CA LYS A 113 -22.97 12.65 0.65
C LYS A 113 -21.71 12.36 -0.14
N LYS A 114 -20.87 11.47 0.39
CA LYS A 114 -19.66 10.97 -0.30
C LYS A 114 -19.45 9.50 -0.01
N ALA A 115 -18.92 8.80 -1.01
CA ALA A 115 -18.34 7.49 -0.80
C ALA A 115 -16.98 7.66 -0.08
N VAL A 116 -16.82 6.94 1.01
CA VAL A 116 -15.63 6.99 1.87
C VAL A 116 -15.03 5.61 2.00
N PHE A 117 -13.71 5.55 1.99
CA PHE A 117 -13.00 4.31 2.24
C PHE A 117 -12.92 4.08 3.75
N VAL A 118 -13.17 2.85 4.16
CA VAL A 118 -13.25 2.47 5.57
C VAL A 118 -12.30 1.32 5.84
N HIS A 119 -11.49 1.47 6.86
CA HIS A 119 -10.70 0.40 7.47
C HIS A 119 -11.39 -0.05 8.75
N SER A 120 -11.51 -1.35 8.93
CA SER A 120 -12.13 -1.90 10.13
C SER A 120 -11.31 -3.02 10.74
N SER A 121 -11.14 -2.96 12.04
CA SER A 121 -10.53 -3.98 12.86
C SER A 121 -10.89 -3.72 14.33
N ARG A 122 -10.34 -4.50 15.24
CA ARG A 122 -10.51 -4.24 16.66
C ARG A 122 -9.66 -3.05 17.10
N TRP A 123 -10.18 -2.22 18.02
CA TRP A 123 -9.48 -1.05 18.53
C TRP A 123 -8.21 -1.41 19.33
N ASP A 124 -8.25 -2.53 20.05
CA ASP A 124 -7.10 -3.02 20.80
C ASP A 124 -5.92 -3.46 19.90
N VAL A 125 -6.19 -3.66 18.61
CA VAL A 125 -5.20 -3.94 17.57
C VAL A 125 -4.79 -2.68 16.80
N LEU A 126 -5.76 -1.89 16.36
CA LEU A 126 -5.49 -0.67 15.59
C LEU A 126 -4.69 0.35 16.39
N ARG A 127 -5.08 0.57 17.65
CA ARG A 127 -4.43 1.59 18.48
C ARG A 127 -2.92 1.36 18.64
N PRO A 128 -2.42 0.19 19.05
CA PRO A 128 -0.98 -0.04 19.11
C PRO A 128 -0.26 0.06 17.77
N ILE A 129 -0.92 -0.32 16.66
CA ILE A 129 -0.35 -0.18 15.31
C ILE A 129 -0.12 1.30 15.00
N PHE A 130 -1.13 2.15 15.21
CA PHE A 130 -1.02 3.57 14.92
C PHE A 130 -0.07 4.28 15.88
N GLU A 131 -0.22 4.08 17.20
CA GLU A 131 0.57 4.80 18.20
C GLU A 131 2.01 4.27 18.30
N GLU A 132 2.22 2.94 18.40
CA GLU A 132 3.53 2.36 18.68
C GLU A 132 4.32 2.06 17.39
N SER A 133 3.67 1.47 16.37
CA SER A 133 4.39 1.05 15.16
C SER A 133 4.51 2.18 14.14
N MET A 134 3.44 2.95 13.92
CA MET A 134 3.43 4.03 12.93
C MET A 134 3.78 5.40 13.52
N GLY A 135 3.75 5.55 14.86
CA GLY A 135 4.01 6.82 15.52
C GLY A 135 2.98 7.90 15.21
N VAL A 136 1.76 7.51 14.83
CA VAL A 136 0.68 8.42 14.47
C VAL A 136 -0.08 8.83 15.73
N ALA A 137 -0.06 10.13 16.04
CA ALA A 137 -0.81 10.71 17.13
C ALA A 137 -2.19 11.18 16.67
N LEU A 138 -3.05 11.52 17.63
CA LEU A 138 -4.32 12.17 17.38
C LEU A 138 -4.11 13.69 17.25
N SER A 139 -4.80 14.30 16.31
CA SER A 139 -4.90 15.77 16.19
C SER A 139 -6.05 16.34 17.01
N ASP A 140 -7.09 15.53 17.24
CA ASP A 140 -8.30 15.92 18.01
C ASP A 140 -8.96 14.68 18.60
N GLY A 141 -9.59 14.81 19.78
CA GLY A 141 -10.37 13.76 20.43
C GLY A 141 -9.55 12.67 21.13
N ALA A 142 -10.11 11.47 21.17
CA ALA A 142 -9.53 10.31 21.82
C ALA A 142 -9.93 9.00 21.10
N TRP A 143 -9.25 7.91 21.39
CA TRP A 143 -9.64 6.59 20.92
C TRP A 143 -10.99 6.16 21.50
N PRO A 144 -11.81 5.43 20.72
CA PRO A 144 -13.01 4.80 21.24
C PRO A 144 -12.71 3.91 22.45
N LYS A 145 -13.61 3.94 23.43
CA LYS A 145 -13.39 3.21 24.69
C LYS A 145 -13.86 1.75 24.64
N ALA A 146 -14.78 1.45 23.72
CA ALA A 146 -15.38 0.13 23.61
C ALA A 146 -15.51 -0.29 22.14
N GLU A 147 -15.39 -1.59 21.88
CA GLU A 147 -15.52 -2.15 20.52
C GLU A 147 -16.95 -2.01 19.96
N ASP A 148 -17.96 -2.08 20.81
CA ASP A 148 -19.36 -1.98 20.46
C ASP A 148 -19.90 -0.53 20.43
N SER A 149 -19.03 0.46 20.62
CA SER A 149 -19.40 1.87 20.55
C SER A 149 -19.81 2.26 19.12
N ASN A 150 -20.80 3.18 19.03
CA ASN A 150 -21.14 3.82 17.75
C ASN A 150 -20.15 4.96 17.42
N GLU A 151 -18.87 4.70 17.58
CA GLU A 151 -17.79 5.68 17.41
C GLU A 151 -16.88 5.29 16.25
N ILE A 152 -16.37 6.32 15.59
CA ILE A 152 -15.44 6.20 14.46
C ILE A 152 -14.25 7.14 14.65
N MET A 153 -13.14 6.80 13.99
CA MET A 153 -11.98 7.67 13.86
C MET A 153 -11.86 8.14 12.42
N LEU A 154 -11.32 9.35 12.22
CA LEU A 154 -11.12 9.92 10.89
C LEU A 154 -9.64 10.15 10.61
N GLY A 155 -9.22 9.90 9.38
CA GLY A 155 -7.96 10.38 8.86
C GLY A 155 -7.94 11.90 8.75
N TYR A 156 -6.76 12.49 8.70
CA TYR A 156 -6.59 13.95 8.70
C TYR A 156 -7.34 14.66 7.58
N LEU A 157 -7.20 14.18 6.34
CA LEU A 157 -7.86 14.78 5.18
C LEU A 157 -9.36 14.50 5.18
N ALA A 158 -9.77 13.33 5.68
CA ALA A 158 -11.20 12.99 5.84
C ALA A 158 -11.92 14.00 6.72
N ALA A 159 -11.29 14.43 7.80
CA ALA A 159 -11.85 15.42 8.72
C ALA A 159 -11.78 16.86 8.20
N ASN A 160 -10.68 17.22 7.51
CA ASN A 160 -10.37 18.62 7.19
C ASN A 160 -10.77 19.05 5.77
N THR A 161 -10.74 18.15 4.79
CA THR A 161 -10.87 18.53 3.37
C THR A 161 -11.85 17.69 2.56
N LEU A 162 -12.23 16.51 3.05
CA LEU A 162 -13.12 15.63 2.30
C LEU A 162 -14.50 16.25 2.10
N PHE A 163 -15.07 16.87 3.13
CA PHE A 163 -16.36 17.57 3.07
C PHE A 163 -16.16 19.07 3.06
N LYS A 164 -17.17 19.81 2.59
CA LYS A 164 -17.17 21.28 2.63
C LYS A 164 -17.07 21.84 4.05
N THR A 165 -17.60 21.10 5.02
CA THR A 165 -17.53 21.45 6.44
C THR A 165 -16.47 20.55 7.10
N LYS A 166 -15.57 21.16 7.86
CA LYS A 166 -14.63 20.40 8.69
C LYS A 166 -15.40 19.64 9.77
N VAL A 167 -14.94 18.42 10.02
CA VAL A 167 -15.47 17.52 11.03
C VAL A 167 -14.47 17.44 12.19
N ARG A 168 -14.95 17.48 13.41
CA ARG A 168 -14.14 17.43 14.64
C ARG A 168 -14.55 16.26 15.53
N ALA A 169 -13.73 15.94 16.49
CA ALA A 169 -14.11 15.03 17.54
C ALA A 169 -15.38 15.53 18.27
N GLY A 170 -16.32 14.63 18.50
CA GLY A 170 -17.63 14.92 19.05
C GLY A 170 -18.73 15.17 18.03
N ASP A 171 -18.41 15.47 16.78
CA ASP A 171 -19.40 15.64 15.72
C ASP A 171 -20.07 14.31 15.36
N GLU A 172 -21.27 14.40 14.80
CA GLU A 172 -22.02 13.24 14.27
C GLU A 172 -21.91 13.18 12.74
N ILE A 173 -21.67 11.98 12.23
CA ILE A 173 -21.69 11.63 10.81
C ILE A 173 -22.74 10.54 10.59
N ILE A 174 -23.48 10.61 9.50
CA ILE A 174 -24.37 9.54 9.09
C ILE A 174 -23.64 8.63 8.11
N ILE A 175 -23.48 7.35 8.45
CA ILE A 175 -22.89 6.34 7.57
C ILE A 175 -23.91 5.24 7.34
N GLN A 176 -24.26 4.96 6.06
CA GLN A 176 -25.29 3.98 5.70
C GLN A 176 -26.58 4.15 6.52
N SER A 177 -27.03 5.40 6.68
CA SER A 177 -28.23 5.79 7.46
C SER A 177 -28.11 5.64 8.98
N LYS A 178 -26.96 5.23 9.52
CA LYS A 178 -26.71 5.17 10.96
C LYS A 178 -25.92 6.38 11.42
N ARG A 179 -26.34 7.03 12.51
CA ARG A 179 -25.61 8.13 13.14
C ARG A 179 -24.46 7.57 13.96
N LEU A 180 -23.26 8.03 13.68
CA LEU A 180 -22.03 7.64 14.36
C LEU A 180 -21.34 8.91 14.87
N ARG A 181 -20.73 8.81 16.04
CA ARG A 181 -19.96 9.89 16.64
C ARG A 181 -18.48 9.79 16.23
N VAL A 182 -17.88 10.89 15.89
CA VAL A 182 -16.44 10.99 15.70
C VAL A 182 -15.76 11.01 17.07
N ALA A 183 -15.04 9.97 17.42
CA ALA A 183 -14.27 9.89 18.66
C ALA A 183 -12.99 10.70 18.57
N GLY A 184 -12.31 10.62 17.43
CA GLY A 184 -11.06 11.35 17.24
C GLY A 184 -10.65 11.46 15.77
N VAL A 185 -9.66 12.30 15.55
CA VAL A 185 -9.07 12.57 14.24
C VAL A 185 -7.56 12.34 14.34
N PHE A 186 -7.02 11.58 13.41
CA PHE A 186 -5.57 11.35 13.33
C PHE A 186 -4.81 12.60 12.85
N GLN A 187 -3.54 12.70 13.21
CA GLN A 187 -2.60 13.55 12.50
C GLN A 187 -2.34 12.96 11.12
N THR A 188 -1.74 13.76 10.22
CA THR A 188 -1.40 13.25 8.89
C THR A 188 -0.41 12.08 8.98
N MET A 189 -0.73 11.02 8.26
CA MET A 189 0.10 9.82 8.13
C MET A 189 1.08 9.93 6.96
N GLY A 190 0.98 11.01 6.16
CA GLY A 190 1.81 11.20 4.98
C GLY A 190 1.40 10.34 3.77
N ASN A 191 0.34 9.55 3.92
CA ASN A 191 -0.30 8.81 2.84
C ASN A 191 -1.71 9.35 2.63
N ARG A 192 -2.00 9.79 1.40
CA ARG A 192 -3.26 10.45 1.07
C ARG A 192 -4.47 9.53 1.24
N ASP A 193 -4.32 8.24 0.97
CA ASP A 193 -5.42 7.28 1.03
C ASP A 193 -5.79 7.01 2.49
N ASP A 194 -4.82 6.80 3.36
CA ASP A 194 -5.05 6.63 4.80
C ASP A 194 -5.57 7.93 5.44
N ASP A 195 -5.03 9.08 5.04
CA ASP A 195 -5.48 10.37 5.52
C ASP A 195 -6.94 10.70 5.10
N ASN A 196 -7.44 10.14 3.99
CA ASN A 196 -8.84 10.26 3.54
C ASN A 196 -9.76 9.16 4.08
N SER A 197 -9.24 8.20 4.81
CA SER A 197 -9.99 7.03 5.25
C SER A 197 -10.71 7.26 6.58
N PHE A 198 -11.73 6.45 6.79
CA PHE A 198 -12.47 6.32 8.04
C PHE A 198 -12.02 5.02 8.72
N TYR A 199 -12.08 4.99 10.03
CA TYR A 199 -11.70 3.84 10.83
C TYR A 199 -12.80 3.52 11.81
N MET A 200 -13.20 2.26 11.90
CA MET A 200 -14.25 1.82 12.83
C MET A 200 -13.97 0.42 13.36
N SER A 201 -14.68 0.03 14.41
CA SER A 201 -14.58 -1.33 14.92
C SER A 201 -15.08 -2.33 13.88
N TRP A 202 -14.55 -3.55 13.92
CA TRP A 202 -14.94 -4.61 12.99
C TRP A 202 -16.43 -4.95 13.10
N ASP A 203 -16.96 -5.02 14.32
CA ASP A 203 -18.37 -5.31 14.58
C ASP A 203 -19.28 -4.22 14.02
N LEU A 204 -18.93 -2.95 14.22
CA LEU A 204 -19.68 -1.82 13.68
C LEU A 204 -19.69 -1.83 12.15
N PHE A 205 -18.55 -2.10 11.52
CA PHE A 205 -18.45 -2.20 10.06
C PHE A 205 -19.39 -3.27 9.50
N HIS A 206 -19.40 -4.47 10.07
CA HIS A 206 -20.27 -5.56 9.63
C HIS A 206 -21.76 -5.26 9.88
N LEU A 207 -22.06 -4.60 11.00
CA LEU A 207 -23.44 -4.21 11.31
C LEU A 207 -24.01 -3.23 10.28
N ILE A 208 -23.22 -2.28 9.78
CA ILE A 208 -23.70 -1.22 8.89
C ILE A 208 -23.48 -1.49 7.40
N SER A 209 -22.48 -2.27 7.04
CA SER A 209 -22.16 -2.58 5.64
C SER A 209 -23.12 -3.62 5.04
N GLY A 210 -23.77 -4.44 5.87
CA GLY A 210 -24.58 -5.57 5.43
C GLY A 210 -23.76 -6.72 4.83
N VAL A 211 -22.43 -6.66 4.94
CA VAL A 211 -21.53 -7.72 4.44
C VAL A 211 -21.67 -8.93 5.36
N LYS A 212 -21.74 -10.13 4.77
CA LYS A 212 -21.81 -11.39 5.54
C LYS A 212 -20.64 -11.51 6.53
N PRO A 213 -20.85 -12.08 7.71
CA PRO A 213 -19.80 -12.34 8.68
C PRO A 213 -18.62 -13.11 8.06
N GLY A 214 -17.43 -12.78 8.51
CA GLY A 214 -16.17 -13.33 8.01
C GLY A 214 -15.21 -12.21 7.59
N ALA A 215 -13.95 -12.34 7.95
CA ALA A 215 -12.93 -11.35 7.65
C ALA A 215 -12.34 -11.55 6.26
N MET A 216 -12.17 -10.48 5.51
CA MET A 216 -11.46 -10.52 4.22
C MET A 216 -9.97 -10.81 4.44
N THR A 217 -9.41 -10.23 5.50
CA THR A 217 -8.01 -10.41 5.85
C THR A 217 -7.86 -10.54 7.37
N ALA A 218 -6.68 -10.96 7.81
CA ALA A 218 -6.34 -10.91 9.23
C ALA A 218 -4.98 -10.23 9.41
N ILE A 219 -4.86 -9.51 10.52
CA ILE A 219 -3.61 -8.94 10.99
C ILE A 219 -3.15 -9.75 12.20
N VAL A 220 -1.89 -10.14 12.18
CA VAL A 220 -1.22 -10.79 13.30
C VAL A 220 -0.04 -9.95 13.73
N ARG A 221 -0.01 -9.54 14.98
CA ARG A 221 1.13 -8.85 15.57
C ARG A 221 2.01 -9.85 16.29
N VAL A 222 3.30 -9.83 15.97
CA VAL A 222 4.29 -10.74 16.54
C VAL A 222 4.79 -10.17 17.87
N GLU A 223 4.97 -11.02 18.86
CA GLU A 223 5.53 -10.65 20.15
C GLU A 223 7.00 -10.31 20.04
N GLN A 224 7.45 -9.34 20.82
CA GLN A 224 8.84 -8.89 20.81
C GLN A 224 9.78 -10.05 21.18
N GLY A 225 10.82 -10.25 20.39
CA GLY A 225 11.77 -11.35 20.56
C GLY A 225 11.51 -12.58 19.67
N TYR A 226 10.37 -12.64 18.99
CA TYR A 226 10.08 -13.67 18.00
C TYR A 226 10.35 -13.20 16.58
N SER A 227 10.80 -14.12 15.73
CA SER A 227 10.94 -13.84 14.30
C SER A 227 9.59 -13.87 13.60
N ALA A 228 9.27 -12.83 12.81
CA ALA A 228 8.04 -12.76 12.02
C ALA A 228 7.90 -13.97 11.07
N ASP A 229 8.99 -14.42 10.46
CA ASP A 229 8.97 -15.58 9.56
C ASP A 229 8.75 -16.91 10.30
N LEU A 230 9.23 -17.03 11.54
CA LEU A 230 8.94 -18.21 12.38
C LEU A 230 7.45 -18.24 12.75
N VAL A 231 6.93 -17.13 13.24
CA VAL A 231 5.51 -17.02 13.60
C VAL A 231 4.62 -17.24 12.38
N ALA A 232 4.99 -16.69 11.21
CA ALA A 232 4.26 -16.91 9.96
C ALA A 232 4.17 -18.40 9.58
N ARG A 233 5.25 -19.19 9.79
CA ARG A 233 5.20 -20.65 9.58
C ARG A 233 4.26 -21.36 10.54
N MET A 234 4.27 -20.97 11.82
CA MET A 234 3.36 -21.54 12.82
C MET A 234 1.89 -21.20 12.53
N VAL A 235 1.62 -19.94 12.18
CA VAL A 235 0.29 -19.48 11.75
C VAL A 235 -0.17 -20.24 10.50
N ARG A 236 0.71 -20.43 9.50
CA ARG A 236 0.40 -21.22 8.31
C ARG A 236 0.00 -22.66 8.68
N PHE A 237 0.77 -23.30 9.52
CA PHE A 237 0.51 -24.67 9.96
C PHE A 237 -0.84 -24.79 10.68
N GLU A 238 -1.20 -23.82 11.51
CA GLU A 238 -2.47 -23.83 12.23
C GLU A 238 -3.65 -23.60 11.29
N LEU A 239 -3.56 -22.60 10.39
CA LEU A 239 -4.62 -22.35 9.41
C LEU A 239 -4.82 -23.51 8.43
N GLN A 240 -3.76 -24.21 8.04
CA GLN A 240 -3.87 -25.39 7.16
C GLN A 240 -4.60 -26.57 7.78
N LYS A 241 -4.72 -26.65 9.10
CA LYS A 241 -5.54 -27.66 9.77
C LYS A 241 -7.04 -27.37 9.65
N GLN A 242 -7.38 -26.13 9.39
CA GLN A 242 -8.76 -25.67 9.30
C GLN A 242 -9.24 -25.91 7.87
N LYS A 243 -10.25 -26.73 7.68
CA LYS A 243 -10.71 -27.20 6.36
C LYS A 243 -11.42 -26.11 5.53
N GLU A 244 -11.74 -24.96 6.10
CA GLU A 244 -12.53 -23.92 5.48
C GLU A 244 -11.72 -22.91 4.64
N VAL A 245 -10.39 -22.89 4.80
CA VAL A 245 -9.50 -21.95 4.09
C VAL A 245 -8.62 -22.75 3.13
N GLU A 246 -9.07 -22.87 1.87
CA GLU A 246 -8.35 -23.67 0.88
C GLU A 246 -7.02 -23.06 0.48
N GLU A 247 -6.96 -21.73 0.29
CA GLU A 247 -5.75 -21.03 -0.16
C GLU A 247 -5.60 -19.68 0.55
N PHE A 248 -4.42 -19.42 1.10
CA PHE A 248 -4.09 -18.14 1.73
C PHE A 248 -2.61 -17.81 1.63
N THR A 249 -2.33 -16.52 1.66
CA THR A 249 -0.98 -15.97 1.65
C THR A 249 -0.70 -15.24 2.95
N ILE A 250 0.45 -15.51 3.57
CA ILE A 250 0.93 -14.75 4.71
C ILE A 250 2.03 -13.82 4.21
N LEU A 251 1.78 -12.52 4.32
CA LEU A 251 2.75 -11.48 4.02
C LEU A 251 3.52 -11.14 5.30
N THR A 252 4.82 -11.38 5.27
CA THR A 252 5.76 -10.84 6.25
C THR A 252 6.38 -9.56 5.69
N PRO A 253 6.94 -8.65 6.51
CA PRO A 253 7.64 -7.47 6.02
C PRO A 253 8.75 -7.81 5.02
N VAL A 254 9.52 -8.86 5.28
CA VAL A 254 10.58 -9.34 4.38
C VAL A 254 10.01 -9.80 3.05
N LYS A 255 8.93 -10.59 3.07
CA LYS A 255 8.28 -11.10 1.87
C LYS A 255 7.68 -9.98 1.03
N THR A 256 7.01 -9.02 1.67
CA THR A 256 6.45 -7.85 0.99
C THR A 256 7.54 -7.04 0.30
N THR A 257 8.68 -6.80 0.97
CA THR A 257 9.84 -6.12 0.37
C THR A 257 10.37 -6.89 -0.86
N ALA A 258 10.43 -8.22 -0.80
CA ALA A 258 10.88 -9.05 -1.91
C ALA A 258 9.90 -8.98 -3.11
N ILE A 259 8.59 -9.06 -2.87
CA ILE A 259 7.56 -8.96 -3.93
C ILE A 259 7.66 -7.60 -4.64
N VAL A 260 7.71 -6.52 -3.88
CA VAL A 260 7.84 -5.17 -4.46
C VAL A 260 9.18 -5.01 -5.20
N GLY A 261 10.27 -5.54 -4.63
CA GLY A 261 11.59 -5.55 -5.28
C GLY A 261 11.56 -6.27 -6.64
N ASN A 262 10.87 -7.41 -6.73
CA ASN A 262 10.71 -8.16 -7.97
C ASN A 262 9.89 -7.38 -9.01
N ILE A 263 8.78 -6.75 -8.61
CA ILE A 263 7.97 -5.92 -9.51
C ILE A 263 8.80 -4.76 -10.07
N ILE A 264 9.53 -4.06 -9.22
CA ILE A 264 10.42 -2.97 -9.64
C ILE A 264 11.49 -3.51 -10.60
N GLY A 265 12.09 -4.67 -10.32
CA GLY A 265 13.08 -5.31 -11.18
C GLY A 265 12.55 -5.65 -12.57
N VAL A 266 11.32 -6.12 -12.68
CA VAL A 266 10.67 -6.37 -13.98
C VAL A 266 10.47 -5.06 -14.76
N VAL A 267 9.99 -4.02 -14.09
CA VAL A 267 9.83 -2.68 -14.71
C VAL A 267 11.20 -2.14 -15.17
N GLU A 268 12.23 -2.24 -14.35
CA GLU A 268 13.61 -1.87 -14.69
C GLU A 268 14.08 -2.61 -15.95
N LEU A 269 13.88 -3.92 -16.03
CA LEU A 269 14.28 -4.75 -17.15
C LEU A 269 13.62 -4.28 -18.47
N VAL A 270 12.30 -4.06 -18.44
CA VAL A 270 11.55 -3.57 -19.62
C VAL A 270 12.09 -2.23 -20.10
N LEU A 271 12.33 -1.31 -19.17
CA LEU A 271 12.82 0.02 -19.49
C LEU A 271 14.28 -0.03 -20.03
N VAL A 272 15.13 -0.90 -19.45
CA VAL A 272 16.50 -1.11 -19.96
C VAL A 272 16.47 -1.65 -21.37
N ILE A 273 15.58 -2.58 -21.71
CA ILE A 273 15.41 -3.11 -23.08
C ILE A 273 15.03 -1.96 -24.04
N ILE A 274 14.08 -1.11 -23.65
CA ILE A 274 13.68 0.06 -24.47
C ILE A 274 14.88 1.00 -24.69
N ALA A 275 15.65 1.28 -23.65
CA ALA A 275 16.84 2.11 -23.73
C ALA A 275 17.90 1.52 -24.66
N LEU A 276 18.15 0.19 -24.56
CA LEU A 276 19.10 -0.52 -25.44
C LEU A 276 18.66 -0.47 -26.90
N VAL A 277 17.37 -0.68 -27.19
CA VAL A 277 16.82 -0.57 -28.57
C VAL A 277 17.02 0.86 -29.10
N SER A 278 16.73 1.87 -28.29
CA SER A 278 16.95 3.28 -28.67
C SER A 278 18.41 3.58 -28.97
N LEU A 279 19.33 3.02 -28.17
CA LEU A 279 20.77 3.20 -28.35
C LEU A 279 21.27 2.47 -29.61
N LEU A 280 20.76 1.27 -29.90
CA LEU A 280 21.06 0.55 -31.13
C LEU A 280 20.60 1.28 -32.37
N VAL A 281 19.37 1.83 -32.36
CA VAL A 281 18.86 2.65 -33.47
C VAL A 281 19.75 3.89 -33.67
N GLY A 282 20.18 4.53 -32.59
CA GLY A 282 21.13 5.64 -32.63
C GLY A 282 22.50 5.21 -33.23
N ALA A 283 23.05 4.07 -32.78
CA ALA A 283 24.33 3.56 -33.27
C ALA A 283 24.27 3.19 -34.78
N VAL A 284 23.20 2.51 -35.22
CA VAL A 284 22.99 2.21 -36.67
C VAL A 284 22.86 3.52 -37.48
N GLY A 285 22.20 4.52 -36.91
CA GLY A 285 22.13 5.86 -37.52
C GLY A 285 23.51 6.50 -37.73
N ILE A 286 24.44 6.38 -36.76
CA ILE A 286 25.81 6.86 -36.88
C ILE A 286 26.56 6.06 -37.95
N MET A 287 26.49 4.74 -37.90
CA MET A 287 27.19 3.86 -38.83
C MET A 287 26.78 4.08 -40.28
N ASN A 288 25.53 4.44 -40.53
CA ASN A 288 25.02 4.77 -41.86
C ASN A 288 25.37 6.23 -42.31
N THR A 289 25.98 7.03 -41.42
CA THR A 289 26.42 8.39 -41.68
C THR A 289 27.93 8.53 -41.92
N MET A 290 28.71 7.58 -41.46
CA MET A 290 30.14 7.45 -41.77
C MET A 290 30.35 6.72 -43.11
#